data_4c00058c9d0d83ea114a6aeaaad159a5
#
_entry.id   4c00058c9d0d83ea114a6aeaaad159a5
#
_cell.length_a   1.000
_cell.length_b   1.000
_cell.length_c   1.000
_cell.angle_alpha   90.00
_cell.angle_beta   90.00
_cell.angle_gamma   90.00
#
_symmetry.space_group_name_H-M   'P 1'
#
loop_
_entity.id
_entity.type
_entity.pdbx_description
1 polymer ?
#
loop_
_entity_poly.entity_id
_entity_poly.type
_entity_poly.pdbx_seq_one_letter_code
_entity_poly.pdbx_strand_id
1 'polypeptide(L)'
;DFKLFPNLSVMENITLAPMMVLKKDKQEAIAEAQKLLEELGLNTKGKLYPYQLSGGQKQRVAIARALAMKPKILCYDEPTSALDPNLRKDVANIILGLKKDGMTQLIVTHDLEFAEDIADDILRVQPLDQRQNK
;
A
#
# COMPACT_ATOMS: atom_id res chain seq x y z
N ASP A 1 5.07 -1.09 11.16
CA ASP A 1 3.68 -1.07 11.59
C ASP A 1 2.83 -0.45 10.46
N PHE A 2 2.13 -1.28 9.69
CA PHE A 2 1.39 -0.87 8.50
C PHE A 2 0.07 -0.15 8.83
N LYS A 3 -0.10 0.31 10.06
CA LYS A 3 -1.26 1.07 10.56
C LYS A 3 -2.60 0.37 10.27
N LEU A 4 -2.61 -0.97 10.23
CA LEU A 4 -3.84 -1.73 10.16
C LEU A 4 -4.56 -1.69 11.51
N PHE A 5 -5.88 -1.70 11.46
CA PHE A 5 -6.69 -1.81 12.67
C PHE A 5 -6.57 -3.24 13.24
N PRO A 6 -5.94 -3.41 14.42
CA PRO A 6 -5.60 -4.74 14.93
C PRO A 6 -6.83 -5.58 15.31
N ASN A 7 -7.93 -4.92 15.65
CA ASN A 7 -9.18 -5.53 16.08
C ASN A 7 -10.17 -5.82 14.94
N LEU A 8 -9.80 -5.48 13.71
CA LEU A 8 -10.58 -5.74 12.52
C LEU A 8 -9.91 -6.83 11.68
N SER A 9 -10.72 -7.68 11.06
CA SER A 9 -10.23 -8.64 10.06
C SER A 9 -9.64 -7.92 8.85
N VAL A 10 -8.93 -8.65 7.99
CA VAL A 10 -8.44 -8.14 6.71
C VAL A 10 -9.56 -7.54 5.86
N MET A 11 -10.67 -8.27 5.73
CA MET A 11 -11.84 -7.80 4.99
C MET A 11 -12.40 -6.50 5.56
N GLU A 12 -12.56 -6.41 6.89
CA GLU A 12 -13.04 -5.20 7.56
C GLU A 12 -12.09 -4.04 7.43
N ASN A 13 -10.76 -4.27 7.52
CA ASN A 13 -9.76 -3.24 7.26
C ASN A 13 -9.90 -2.60 5.88
N ILE A 14 -10.27 -3.37 4.86
CA ILE A 14 -10.40 -2.90 3.48
C ILE A 14 -11.75 -2.23 3.25
N THR A 15 -12.84 -2.77 3.82
CA THR A 15 -14.22 -2.34 3.50
C THR A 15 -14.70 -1.17 4.35
N LEU A 16 -14.14 -0.93 5.52
CA LEU A 16 -14.61 0.08 6.48
C LEU A 16 -14.68 1.48 5.84
N ALA A 17 -13.60 1.97 5.28
CA ALA A 17 -13.54 3.31 4.70
C ALA A 17 -14.47 3.47 3.46
N PRO A 18 -14.51 2.55 2.49
CA PRO A 18 -15.49 2.60 1.41
C PRO A 18 -16.94 2.70 1.88
N MET A 19 -17.32 1.92 2.90
CA MET A 19 -18.69 1.99 3.43
C MET A 19 -18.97 3.30 4.16
N MET A 20 -18.04 3.79 4.98
CA MET A 20 -18.27 5.00 5.78
C MET A 20 -18.16 6.29 4.97
N VAL A 21 -17.16 6.39 4.11
CA VAL A 21 -16.82 7.64 3.39
C VAL A 21 -17.50 7.69 2.02
N LEU A 22 -17.40 6.62 1.24
CA LEU A 22 -18.01 6.56 -0.11
C LEU A 22 -19.46 6.11 -0.08
N LYS A 23 -19.99 5.78 1.11
CA LYS A 23 -21.38 5.32 1.30
C LYS A 23 -21.74 4.09 0.46
N LYS A 24 -20.75 3.24 0.19
CA LYS A 24 -20.98 2.01 -0.56
C LYS A 24 -21.82 1.02 0.24
N ASP A 25 -22.64 0.27 -0.47
CA ASP A 25 -23.34 -0.88 0.10
C ASP A 25 -22.33 -1.93 0.57
N LYS A 26 -22.69 -2.62 1.66
CA LYS A 26 -21.81 -3.62 2.28
C LYS A 26 -21.41 -4.75 1.32
N GLN A 27 -22.37 -5.24 0.52
CA GLN A 27 -22.12 -6.34 -0.41
C GLN A 27 -21.19 -5.89 -1.55
N GLU A 28 -21.38 -4.67 -2.06
CA GLU A 28 -20.51 -4.06 -3.07
C GLU A 28 -19.08 -3.89 -2.53
N ALA A 29 -18.94 -3.33 -1.33
CA ALA A 29 -17.64 -3.14 -0.70
C ALA A 29 -16.90 -4.47 -0.48
N ILE A 30 -17.59 -5.53 -0.05
CA ILE A 30 -17.02 -6.87 0.13
C ILE A 30 -16.58 -7.46 -1.22
N ALA A 31 -17.41 -7.34 -2.26
CA ALA A 31 -17.08 -7.87 -3.58
C ALA A 31 -15.84 -7.18 -4.19
N GLU A 32 -15.74 -5.87 -4.06
CA GLU A 32 -14.55 -5.13 -4.49
C GLU A 32 -13.30 -5.49 -3.67
N ALA A 33 -13.43 -5.58 -2.34
CA ALA A 33 -12.34 -5.99 -1.47
C ALA A 33 -11.85 -7.40 -1.80
N GLN A 34 -12.75 -8.33 -2.13
CA GLN A 34 -12.39 -9.69 -2.52
C GLN A 34 -11.56 -9.70 -3.81
N LYS A 35 -11.91 -8.91 -4.82
CA LYS A 35 -11.12 -8.76 -6.04
C LYS A 35 -9.72 -8.22 -5.75
N LEU A 36 -9.61 -7.18 -4.93
CA LEU A 36 -8.31 -6.63 -4.52
C LEU A 36 -7.45 -7.66 -3.78
N LEU A 37 -8.06 -8.47 -2.92
CA LEU A 37 -7.34 -9.54 -2.23
C LEU A 37 -6.84 -10.61 -3.21
N GLU A 38 -7.62 -10.96 -4.22
CA GLU A 38 -7.21 -11.90 -5.28
C GLU A 38 -6.04 -11.34 -6.10
N GLU A 39 -6.14 -10.10 -6.57
CA GLU A 39 -5.09 -9.41 -7.33
C GLU A 39 -3.76 -9.31 -6.57
N LEU A 40 -3.84 -9.17 -5.25
CA LEU A 40 -2.67 -9.07 -4.36
C LEU A 40 -2.22 -10.43 -3.77
N GLY A 41 -2.81 -11.55 -4.21
CA GLY A 41 -2.44 -12.89 -3.75
C GLY A 41 -2.84 -13.19 -2.30
N LEU A 42 -3.92 -12.58 -1.82
CA LEU A 42 -4.45 -12.70 -0.46
C LEU A 42 -5.88 -13.27 -0.41
N ASN A 43 -6.33 -13.95 -1.46
CA ASN A 43 -7.71 -14.42 -1.64
C ASN A 43 -8.28 -15.22 -0.45
N THR A 44 -7.44 -15.98 0.28
CA THR A 44 -7.85 -16.79 1.44
C THR A 44 -7.70 -16.07 2.78
N LYS A 45 -7.22 -14.82 2.79
CA LYS A 45 -6.82 -14.11 4.01
C LYS A 45 -7.88 -13.16 4.58
N GLY A 46 -9.00 -12.97 3.91
CA GLY A 46 -10.04 -11.99 4.27
C GLY A 46 -10.56 -12.09 5.70
N LYS A 47 -10.63 -13.31 6.27
CA LYS A 47 -11.12 -13.57 7.63
C LYS A 47 -10.03 -13.49 8.71
N LEU A 48 -8.76 -13.39 8.32
CA LEU A 48 -7.65 -13.30 9.27
C LEU A 48 -7.52 -11.89 9.85
N TYR A 49 -6.87 -11.81 10.98
CA TYR A 49 -6.54 -10.56 11.66
C TYR A 49 -5.08 -10.17 11.41
N PRO A 50 -4.70 -8.88 11.54
CA PRO A 50 -3.35 -8.43 11.27
C PRO A 50 -2.24 -9.21 12.00
N TYR A 51 -2.46 -9.64 13.23
CA TYR A 51 -1.49 -10.42 13.99
C TYR A 51 -1.22 -11.84 13.42
N GLN A 52 -2.10 -12.33 12.54
CA GLN A 52 -1.98 -13.63 11.88
C GLN A 52 -1.26 -13.55 10.52
N LEU A 53 -0.83 -12.35 10.12
CA LEU A 53 -0.23 -12.08 8.82
C LEU A 53 1.29 -11.88 8.95
N SER A 54 2.03 -12.30 7.91
CA SER A 54 3.43 -11.89 7.74
C SER A 54 3.54 -10.39 7.43
N GLY A 55 4.76 -9.82 7.55
CA GLY A 55 5.02 -8.41 7.22
C GLY A 55 4.60 -8.06 5.79
N GLY A 56 4.97 -8.89 4.80
CA GLY A 56 4.59 -8.69 3.41
C GLY A 56 3.08 -8.80 3.17
N GLN A 57 2.39 -9.69 3.87
CA GLN A 57 0.93 -9.78 3.80
C GLN A 57 0.27 -8.53 4.39
N LYS A 58 0.75 -8.02 5.53
CA LYS A 58 0.26 -6.75 6.11
C LYS A 58 0.44 -5.58 5.15
N GLN A 59 1.58 -5.50 4.48
CA GLN A 59 1.84 -4.48 3.47
C GLN A 59 0.83 -4.55 2.33
N ARG A 60 0.58 -5.74 1.80
CA ARG A 60 -0.41 -5.94 0.72
C ARG A 60 -1.83 -5.58 1.16
N VAL A 61 -2.20 -5.89 2.40
CA VAL A 61 -3.51 -5.47 2.96
C VAL A 61 -3.59 -3.94 3.07
N ALA A 62 -2.52 -3.27 3.48
CA ALA A 62 -2.47 -1.80 3.53
C ALA A 62 -2.65 -1.17 2.13
N ILE A 63 -2.02 -1.77 1.11
CA ILE A 63 -2.20 -1.36 -0.29
C ILE A 63 -3.66 -1.61 -0.75
N ALA A 64 -4.22 -2.78 -0.48
CA ALA A 64 -5.61 -3.10 -0.80
C ALA A 64 -6.59 -2.11 -0.18
N ARG A 65 -6.38 -1.75 1.09
CA ARG A 65 -7.18 -0.75 1.80
C ARG A 65 -7.13 0.62 1.13
N ALA A 66 -5.96 1.05 0.69
CA ALA A 66 -5.80 2.31 -0.03
C ALA A 66 -6.49 2.26 -1.41
N LEU A 67 -6.32 1.18 -2.17
CA LEU A 67 -6.93 1.00 -3.49
C LEU A 67 -8.46 0.91 -3.43
N ALA A 68 -9.03 0.38 -2.36
CA ALA A 68 -10.48 0.28 -2.17
C ALA A 68 -11.18 1.66 -2.16
N MET A 69 -10.45 2.73 -1.85
CA MET A 69 -10.93 4.12 -1.92
C MET A 69 -10.93 4.69 -3.34
N LYS A 70 -10.47 3.93 -4.35
CA LYS A 70 -10.35 4.36 -5.75
C LYS A 70 -9.58 5.68 -5.90
N PRO A 71 -8.36 5.79 -5.34
CA PRO A 71 -7.60 7.03 -5.37
C PRO A 71 -7.14 7.36 -6.79
N LYS A 72 -6.99 8.66 -7.09
CA LYS A 72 -6.35 9.11 -8.32
C LYS A 72 -4.83 9.02 -8.25
N ILE A 73 -4.28 9.16 -7.03
CA ILE A 73 -2.85 9.07 -6.75
C ILE A 73 -2.68 8.20 -5.51
N LEU A 74 -1.79 7.22 -5.58
CA LEU A 74 -1.43 6.37 -4.45
C LEU A 74 -0.06 6.80 -3.90
N CYS A 75 -0.03 7.15 -2.61
CA CYS A 75 1.19 7.61 -1.97
C CYS A 75 1.75 6.54 -1.04
N TYR A 76 3.06 6.33 -1.11
CA TYR A 76 3.81 5.42 -0.25
C TYR A 76 4.84 6.21 0.56
N ASP A 77 4.91 5.90 1.84
CA ASP A 77 5.92 6.44 2.75
C ASP A 77 6.80 5.29 3.24
N GLU A 78 8.04 5.25 2.73
CA GLU A 78 9.03 4.20 3.04
C GLU A 78 8.48 2.76 2.87
N PRO A 79 7.96 2.37 1.69
CA PRO A 79 7.24 1.11 1.51
C PRO A 79 8.11 -0.14 1.69
N THR A 80 9.43 -0.01 1.63
CA THR A 80 10.38 -1.11 1.80
C THR A 80 11.13 -1.09 3.12
N SER A 81 10.86 -0.11 3.97
CA SER A 81 11.47 0.02 5.30
C SER A 81 11.21 -1.25 6.14
N ALA A 82 12.28 -1.80 6.72
CA ALA A 82 12.25 -3.01 7.54
C ALA A 82 11.75 -4.30 6.83
N LEU A 83 11.76 -4.34 5.49
CA LEU A 83 11.47 -5.54 4.72
C LEU A 83 12.75 -6.28 4.34
N ASP A 84 12.68 -7.61 4.32
CA ASP A 84 13.75 -8.42 3.74
C ASP A 84 13.78 -8.28 2.19
N PRO A 85 14.90 -8.68 1.53
CA PRO A 85 15.06 -8.49 0.08
C PRO A 85 13.95 -9.13 -0.78
N ASN A 86 13.38 -10.25 -0.35
CA ASN A 86 12.31 -10.91 -1.11
C ASN A 86 11.00 -10.11 -1.02
N LEU A 87 10.66 -9.64 0.17
CA LEU A 87 9.48 -8.79 0.38
C LEU A 87 9.62 -7.43 -0.34
N ARG A 88 10.84 -6.88 -0.43
CA ARG A 88 11.11 -5.68 -1.24
C ARG A 88 10.76 -5.90 -2.71
N LYS A 89 11.19 -7.04 -3.30
CA LYS A 89 10.85 -7.42 -4.68
C LYS A 89 9.34 -7.57 -4.87
N ASP A 90 8.65 -8.18 -3.91
CA ASP A 90 7.20 -8.32 -3.95
C ASP A 90 6.50 -6.96 -4.00
N VAL A 91 6.92 -6.02 -3.16
CA VAL A 91 6.39 -4.64 -3.17
C VAL A 91 6.69 -3.94 -4.49
N ALA A 92 7.92 -4.06 -5.02
CA ALA A 92 8.28 -3.51 -6.32
C ALA A 92 7.39 -4.05 -7.43
N ASN A 93 7.13 -5.36 -7.45
CA ASN A 93 6.26 -5.98 -8.45
C ASN A 93 4.82 -5.46 -8.38
N ILE A 94 4.28 -5.24 -7.19
CA ILE A 94 2.94 -4.65 -7.01
C ILE A 94 2.92 -3.22 -7.56
N ILE A 95 3.90 -2.40 -7.22
CA ILE A 95 4.02 -1.01 -7.69
C ILE A 95 4.10 -0.97 -9.22
N LEU A 96 4.95 -1.82 -9.82
CA LEU A 96 5.09 -1.92 -11.27
C LEU A 96 3.81 -2.44 -11.95
N GLY A 97 3.09 -3.36 -11.31
CA GLY A 97 1.79 -3.83 -11.79
C GLY A 97 0.77 -2.71 -11.84
N LEU A 98 0.60 -1.98 -10.74
CA LEU A 98 -0.30 -0.82 -10.65
C LEU A 98 0.08 0.30 -11.64
N LYS A 99 1.37 0.50 -11.89
CA LYS A 99 1.87 1.44 -12.90
C LYS A 99 1.42 1.04 -14.31
N LYS A 100 1.50 -0.25 -14.67
CA LYS A 100 1.01 -0.77 -15.95
C LYS A 100 -0.49 -0.56 -16.13
N ASP A 101 -1.25 -0.62 -15.02
CA ASP A 101 -2.69 -0.36 -14.99
C ASP A 101 -3.03 1.14 -15.01
N GLY A 102 -2.03 2.02 -15.16
CA GLY A 102 -2.20 3.46 -15.28
C GLY A 102 -2.35 4.21 -13.95
N MET A 103 -2.04 3.56 -12.82
CA MET A 103 -2.09 4.21 -11.51
C MET A 103 -0.93 5.21 -11.35
N THR A 104 -1.25 6.47 -11.06
CA THR A 104 -0.26 7.46 -10.66
C THR A 104 0.18 7.20 -9.22
N GLN A 105 1.50 7.11 -9.00
CA GLN A 105 2.06 6.75 -7.70
C GLN A 105 3.15 7.74 -7.29
N LEU A 106 3.14 8.14 -6.03
CA LEU A 106 4.17 8.95 -5.39
C LEU A 106 4.83 8.13 -4.29
N ILE A 107 6.14 7.98 -4.35
CA ILE A 107 6.89 7.16 -3.40
C ILE A 107 7.94 8.01 -2.72
N VAL A 108 7.89 8.09 -1.41
CA VAL A 108 8.92 8.69 -0.56
C VAL A 108 9.80 7.58 -0.01
N THR A 109 11.08 7.60 -0.31
CA THR A 109 12.04 6.60 0.16
C THR A 109 13.46 7.17 0.20
N HIS A 110 14.28 6.63 1.09
CA HIS A 110 15.73 6.84 1.10
C HIS A 110 16.49 5.70 0.39
N ASP A 111 15.79 4.67 -0.06
CA ASP A 111 16.33 3.53 -0.79
C ASP A 111 16.46 3.87 -2.28
N LEU A 112 17.66 4.33 -2.67
CA LEU A 112 17.91 4.78 -4.05
C LEU A 112 17.83 3.64 -5.05
N GLU A 113 18.32 2.45 -4.72
CA GLU A 113 18.27 1.28 -5.60
C GLU A 113 16.81 0.89 -5.89
N PHE A 114 15.99 0.84 -4.85
CA PHE A 114 14.55 0.59 -5.01
C PHE A 114 13.87 1.67 -5.88
N ALA A 115 14.20 2.93 -5.65
CA ALA A 115 13.63 4.04 -6.44
C ALA A 115 14.02 3.95 -7.92
N GLU A 116 15.28 3.63 -8.23
CA GLU A 116 15.78 3.48 -9.61
C GLU A 116 15.12 2.32 -10.35
N ASP A 117 14.78 1.25 -9.63
CA ASP A 117 14.14 0.06 -10.21
C ASP A 117 12.67 0.30 -10.63
N ILE A 118 11.95 1.23 -9.99
CA ILE A 118 10.50 1.34 -10.16
C ILE A 118 10.01 2.68 -10.71
N ALA A 119 10.78 3.77 -10.54
CA ALA A 119 10.34 5.12 -10.87
C ALA A 119 10.48 5.45 -12.36
N ASP A 120 9.59 6.31 -12.87
CA ASP A 120 9.77 6.99 -14.14
C ASP A 120 10.64 8.23 -13.96
N ASP A 121 10.41 8.97 -12.86
CA ASP A 121 11.15 10.18 -12.50
C ASP A 121 11.53 10.14 -11.01
N ILE A 122 12.71 10.67 -10.68
CA ILE A 122 13.22 10.76 -9.32
C ILE A 122 13.53 12.20 -8.95
N LEU A 123 12.79 12.73 -7.96
CA LEU A 123 13.10 14.02 -7.36
C LEU A 123 13.99 13.80 -6.12
N ARG A 124 15.22 14.30 -6.18
CA ARG A 124 16.14 14.26 -5.03
C ARG A 124 15.95 15.50 -4.16
N VAL A 125 15.46 15.29 -2.94
CA VAL A 125 15.29 16.37 -1.95
C VAL A 125 16.56 16.46 -1.10
N GLN A 126 17.17 17.63 -1.05
CA GLN A 126 18.33 17.89 -0.19
C GLN A 126 17.87 18.56 1.11
N PRO A 127 18.55 18.30 2.25
CA PRO A 127 18.30 19.02 3.50
C PRO A 127 18.51 20.53 3.29
N LEU A 128 17.65 21.35 3.84
CA LEU A 128 17.85 22.78 3.92
C LEU A 128 19.11 23.06 4.76
N ASP A 129 20.08 23.77 4.17
CA ASP A 129 21.29 24.16 4.88
C ASP A 129 20.92 25.12 6.02
N GLN A 130 21.04 24.70 7.27
CA GLN A 130 20.69 25.51 8.46
C GLN A 130 21.69 26.67 8.69
N ARG A 131 22.63 26.91 7.78
CA ARG A 131 23.71 27.92 7.91
C ARG A 131 23.35 29.33 7.42
N GLN A 132 22.12 29.57 6.97
CA GLN A 132 21.73 30.91 6.49
C GLN A 132 20.95 31.75 7.49
N ASN A 133 20.92 31.39 8.79
CA ASN A 133 20.39 32.24 9.87
C ASN A 133 21.51 32.62 10.83
N LYS A 134 22.40 33.52 10.39
CA LYS A 134 23.24 34.35 11.25
C LYS A 134 23.21 35.78 10.75
#